data_6da851a2ac70fb370d383b8fa1367486
#
_entry.id   6da851a2ac70fb370d383b8fa1367486
#
_cell.length_a   1.000
_cell.length_b   1.000
_cell.length_c   1.000
_cell.angle_alpha   90.00
_cell.angle_beta   90.00
_cell.angle_gamma   90.00
#
_symmetry.space_group_name_H-M   'P 1'
#
loop_
_entity.id
_entity.type
_entity.pdbx_description
1 polymer ?
#
loop_
_entity_poly.entity_id
_entity_poly.type
_entity_poly.pdbx_seq_one_letter_code
_entity_poly.pdbx_strand_id
1 'polypeptide(L)'
;MAKSCLDYRSDRLAKAKQKASIYGYKGAMFPWESDDTGEEATPTWALTGIMEHHVTADVAIAFWNYYTLTQDKIWLKNEFKVLKETADFWVSRVVKNTDGSFSILNVVGADEYAIHVDDNAFTNASAIEALKNAIKAATTLNEPIDPKWKEVSEKLVIHRENGITQNYKGYKGQTIKQADVNLL
;
A
#
# COMPACT_ATOMS: atom_id res chain seq x y z
N MET A 1 19.46 -0.03 12.93
CA MET A 1 18.31 0.91 12.91
C MET A 1 17.24 0.50 11.90
N ALA A 2 17.50 0.42 10.58
CA ALA A 2 16.46 0.04 9.60
C ALA A 2 15.77 -1.31 9.92
N LYS A 3 16.55 -2.37 10.22
CA LYS A 3 16.00 -3.68 10.61
C LYS A 3 15.03 -3.59 11.80
N SER A 4 15.34 -2.83 12.83
CA SER A 4 14.49 -2.72 14.03
C SER A 4 13.13 -2.11 13.71
N CYS A 5 13.05 -1.16 12.75
CA CYS A 5 11.77 -0.61 12.29
C CYS A 5 10.94 -1.66 11.54
N LEU A 6 11.61 -2.51 10.74
CA LEU A 6 10.94 -3.60 10.02
C LEU A 6 10.49 -4.70 10.99
N ASP A 7 11.35 -5.10 11.93
CA ASP A 7 10.99 -6.06 12.99
C ASP A 7 9.75 -5.58 13.75
N TYR A 8 9.69 -4.29 14.12
CA TYR A 8 8.52 -3.70 14.75
C TYR A 8 7.23 -3.93 13.92
N ARG A 9 7.27 -3.70 12.60
CA ARG A 9 6.10 -3.93 11.73
C ARG A 9 5.76 -5.41 11.59
N SER A 10 6.77 -6.28 11.46
CA SER A 10 6.57 -7.72 11.37
C SER A 10 5.94 -8.30 12.64
N ASP A 11 6.42 -7.89 13.82
CA ASP A 11 5.89 -8.35 15.12
C ASP A 11 4.43 -7.95 15.32
N ARG A 12 3.96 -6.89 14.64
CA ARG A 12 2.61 -6.36 14.72
C ARG A 12 1.73 -6.70 13.51
N LEU A 13 2.18 -7.63 12.68
CA LEU A 13 1.42 -8.09 11.51
C LEU A 13 0.00 -8.57 11.89
N ALA A 14 -0.15 -9.24 13.03
CA ALA A 14 -1.46 -9.69 13.51
C ALA A 14 -2.43 -8.52 13.75
N LYS A 15 -1.95 -7.38 14.25
CA LYS A 15 -2.74 -6.16 14.45
C LYS A 15 -3.13 -5.52 13.12
N ALA A 16 -2.20 -5.48 12.16
CA ALA A 16 -2.50 -5.00 10.81
C ALA A 16 -3.56 -5.86 10.10
N LYS A 17 -3.53 -7.18 10.30
CA LYS A 17 -4.57 -8.10 9.80
C LYS A 17 -5.91 -7.87 10.48
N GLN A 18 -5.92 -7.66 11.78
CA GLN A 18 -7.13 -7.32 12.53
C GLN A 18 -7.73 -6.00 12.02
N LYS A 19 -6.89 -4.96 11.80
CA LYS A 19 -7.34 -3.69 11.23
C LYS A 19 -7.98 -3.92 9.85
N ALA A 20 -7.32 -4.63 8.93
CA ALA A 20 -7.89 -4.94 7.62
C ALA A 20 -9.29 -5.60 7.75
N SER A 21 -9.42 -6.58 8.63
CA SER A 21 -10.68 -7.30 8.86
C SER A 21 -11.80 -6.39 9.39
N ILE A 22 -11.49 -5.46 10.31
CA ILE A 22 -12.45 -4.48 10.84
C ILE A 22 -13.04 -3.62 9.70
N TYR A 23 -12.21 -3.27 8.70
CA TYR A 23 -12.65 -2.50 7.53
C TYR A 23 -13.20 -3.37 6.39
N GLY A 24 -13.36 -4.68 6.60
CA GLY A 24 -13.91 -5.61 5.60
C GLY A 24 -12.92 -6.05 4.54
N TYR A 25 -11.61 -5.84 4.75
CA TYR A 25 -10.55 -6.24 3.83
C TYR A 25 -9.86 -7.52 4.29
N LYS A 26 -9.20 -8.20 3.35
CA LYS A 26 -8.29 -9.33 3.62
C LYS A 26 -6.85 -8.81 3.77
N GLY A 27 -5.95 -9.71 4.20
CA GLY A 27 -4.54 -9.39 4.34
C GLY A 27 -4.25 -8.43 5.49
N ALA A 28 -3.25 -7.58 5.36
CA ALA A 28 -2.79 -6.68 6.39
C ALA A 28 -2.85 -5.21 5.96
N MET A 29 -3.50 -4.36 6.76
CA MET A 29 -3.60 -2.92 6.61
C MET A 29 -2.86 -2.26 7.77
N PHE A 30 -1.68 -1.73 7.52
CA PHE A 30 -0.89 -1.07 8.56
C PHE A 30 -1.47 0.29 8.95
N PRO A 31 -1.39 0.68 10.24
CA PRO A 31 -1.91 1.97 10.70
C PRO A 31 -1.07 3.14 10.19
N TRP A 32 -1.70 4.31 10.04
CA TRP A 32 -1.03 5.57 9.74
C TRP A 32 -0.10 5.96 10.89
N GLU A 33 -0.65 6.19 12.07
CA GLU A 33 0.12 6.33 13.30
C GLU A 33 0.04 5.03 14.10
N SER A 34 1.16 4.34 14.23
CA SER A 34 1.22 3.08 14.96
C SER A 34 1.72 3.31 16.37
N ASP A 35 0.93 2.94 17.37
CA ASP A 35 1.38 2.91 18.77
C ASP A 35 2.33 1.73 19.04
N ASP A 36 2.72 1.55 20.29
CA ASP A 36 3.64 0.48 20.72
C ASP A 36 3.02 -0.92 20.57
N THR A 37 1.69 -1.03 20.54
CA THR A 37 0.97 -2.29 20.32
C THR A 37 0.77 -2.63 18.84
N GLY A 38 0.94 -1.65 17.95
CA GLY A 38 0.66 -1.76 16.52
C GLY A 38 -0.77 -1.40 16.15
N GLU A 39 -1.53 -0.82 17.07
CA GLU A 39 -2.87 -0.30 16.80
C GLU A 39 -2.81 1.10 16.19
N GLU A 40 -3.94 1.52 15.58
CA GLU A 40 -4.07 2.86 15.01
C GLU A 40 -4.21 3.88 16.14
N ALA A 41 -3.27 4.81 16.22
CA ALA A 41 -3.22 5.88 17.22
C ALA A 41 -3.57 7.26 16.65
N THR A 42 -3.88 7.34 15.37
CA THR A 42 -4.30 8.59 14.73
C THR A 42 -5.56 9.13 15.41
N PRO A 43 -5.60 10.41 15.78
CA PRO A 43 -6.79 11.00 16.39
C PRO A 43 -8.03 10.77 15.52
N THR A 44 -9.16 10.47 16.16
CA THR A 44 -10.42 10.10 15.45
C THR A 44 -10.99 11.17 14.54
N TRP A 45 -10.57 12.43 14.70
CA TRP A 45 -10.95 13.53 13.83
C TRP A 45 -10.08 13.60 12.55
N ALA A 46 -8.93 12.92 12.52
CA ALA A 46 -8.05 12.90 11.37
C ALA A 46 -8.41 11.71 10.45
N LEU A 47 -8.84 12.00 9.23
CA LEU A 47 -9.26 10.99 8.27
C LEU A 47 -8.11 10.10 7.78
N THR A 48 -6.86 10.53 7.97
CA THR A 48 -5.66 9.78 7.58
C THR A 48 -5.61 8.39 8.20
N GLY A 49 -5.96 8.25 9.49
CA GLY A 49 -5.96 6.97 10.18
C GLY A 49 -6.84 5.90 9.54
N ILE A 50 -7.96 6.30 8.95
CA ILE A 50 -8.92 5.37 8.35
C ILE A 50 -8.86 5.32 6.83
N MET A 51 -8.29 6.31 6.15
CA MET A 51 -8.38 6.47 4.70
C MET A 51 -7.03 6.57 3.97
N GLU A 52 -5.93 6.85 4.68
CA GLU A 52 -4.62 6.98 4.06
C GLU A 52 -3.91 5.63 3.99
N HIS A 53 -4.21 4.87 2.95
CA HIS A 53 -3.85 3.46 2.85
C HIS A 53 -2.45 3.21 2.28
N HIS A 54 -1.81 4.19 1.64
CA HIS A 54 -0.51 3.99 1.00
C HIS A 54 0.57 3.56 2.00
N VAL A 55 0.46 3.91 3.30
CA VAL A 55 1.39 3.44 4.34
C VAL A 55 1.55 1.92 4.35
N THR A 56 0.50 1.18 4.00
CA THR A 56 0.57 -0.29 3.86
C THR A 56 1.50 -0.71 2.74
N ALA A 57 1.51 0.02 1.62
CA ALA A 57 2.46 -0.21 0.54
C ALA A 57 3.88 0.22 0.92
N ASP A 58 4.03 1.35 1.62
CA ASP A 58 5.33 1.87 2.06
C ASP A 58 6.06 0.87 2.97
N VAL A 59 5.31 0.21 3.86
CA VAL A 59 5.85 -0.89 4.68
C VAL A 59 6.36 -2.02 3.78
N ALA A 60 5.56 -2.51 2.83
CA ALA A 60 5.97 -3.60 1.93
C ALA A 60 7.19 -3.20 1.08
N ILE A 61 7.22 -1.97 0.55
CA ILE A 61 8.35 -1.43 -0.21
C ILE A 61 9.62 -1.39 0.66
N ALA A 62 9.51 -0.97 1.92
CA ALA A 62 10.65 -0.94 2.84
C ALA A 62 11.21 -2.35 3.12
N PHE A 63 10.35 -3.37 3.27
CA PHE A 63 10.79 -4.77 3.40
C PHE A 63 11.55 -5.26 2.17
N TRP A 64 11.02 -5.00 0.98
CA TRP A 64 11.69 -5.39 -0.26
C TRP A 64 13.02 -4.65 -0.45
N ASN A 65 13.06 -3.35 -0.17
CA ASN A 65 14.28 -2.54 -0.25
C ASN A 65 15.37 -3.06 0.70
N TYR A 66 15.00 -3.43 1.92
CA TYR A 66 15.95 -4.03 2.87
C TYR A 66 16.55 -5.33 2.31
N TYR A 67 15.72 -6.23 1.77
CA TYR A 67 16.21 -7.44 1.11
C TYR A 67 17.12 -7.11 -0.07
N THR A 68 16.74 -6.18 -0.90
CA THR A 68 17.52 -5.77 -2.10
C THR A 68 18.92 -5.30 -1.72
N LEU A 69 19.05 -4.59 -0.61
CA LEU A 69 20.32 -4.09 -0.10
C LEU A 69 21.15 -5.16 0.60
N THR A 70 20.53 -6.05 1.36
CA THR A 70 21.24 -7.04 2.18
C THR A 70 21.45 -8.38 1.50
N GLN A 71 20.61 -8.73 0.52
CA GLN A 71 20.56 -10.03 -0.14
C GLN A 71 20.37 -11.21 0.83
N ASP A 72 19.86 -10.95 2.05
CA ASP A 72 19.61 -11.96 3.08
C ASP A 72 18.33 -12.75 2.77
N LYS A 73 18.46 -13.88 2.07
CA LYS A 73 17.34 -14.76 1.75
C LYS A 73 16.71 -15.43 2.96
N ILE A 74 17.47 -15.64 4.04
CA ILE A 74 16.93 -16.23 5.28
C ILE A 74 15.96 -15.22 5.90
N TRP A 75 16.38 -13.97 6.01
CA TRP A 75 15.54 -12.89 6.50
C TRP A 75 14.30 -12.73 5.60
N LEU A 76 14.48 -12.66 4.27
CA LEU A 76 13.36 -12.54 3.33
C LEU A 76 12.33 -13.67 3.53
N LYS A 77 12.79 -14.91 3.70
CA LYS A 77 11.91 -16.06 3.93
C LYS A 77 11.09 -15.91 5.22
N ASN A 78 11.69 -15.43 6.29
CA ASN A 78 11.01 -15.22 7.57
C ASN A 78 9.98 -14.09 7.49
N GLU A 79 10.27 -13.06 6.68
CA GLU A 79 9.47 -11.84 6.58
C GLU A 79 8.52 -11.81 5.36
N PHE A 80 8.57 -12.82 4.50
CA PHE A 80 7.69 -12.92 3.33
C PHE A 80 6.19 -12.81 3.66
N LYS A 81 5.82 -13.24 4.87
CA LYS A 81 4.47 -13.08 5.42
C LYS A 81 3.96 -11.64 5.34
N VAL A 82 4.82 -10.63 5.59
CA VAL A 82 4.44 -9.21 5.52
C VAL A 82 4.15 -8.82 4.08
N LEU A 83 5.04 -9.15 3.14
CA LEU A 83 4.86 -8.86 1.72
C LEU A 83 3.62 -9.54 1.15
N LYS A 84 3.37 -10.79 1.53
CA LYS A 84 2.18 -11.54 1.12
C LYS A 84 0.89 -10.89 1.63
N GLU A 85 0.81 -10.64 2.92
CA GLU A 85 -0.43 -10.14 3.54
C GLU A 85 -0.75 -8.69 3.09
N THR A 86 0.27 -7.88 2.82
CA THR A 86 0.05 -6.54 2.22
C THR A 86 -0.43 -6.65 0.76
N ALA A 87 0.08 -7.59 -0.02
CA ALA A 87 -0.40 -7.84 -1.38
C ALA A 87 -1.86 -8.34 -1.38
N ASP A 88 -2.22 -9.24 -0.46
CA ASP A 88 -3.59 -9.72 -0.29
C ASP A 88 -4.54 -8.58 0.12
N PHE A 89 -4.07 -7.62 0.94
CA PHE A 89 -4.83 -6.41 1.25
C PHE A 89 -5.14 -5.62 -0.02
N TRP A 90 -4.16 -5.31 -0.86
CA TRP A 90 -4.37 -4.52 -2.07
C TRP A 90 -5.32 -5.21 -3.04
N VAL A 91 -5.22 -6.54 -3.21
CA VAL A 91 -6.19 -7.30 -4.03
C VAL A 91 -7.62 -7.20 -3.48
N SER A 92 -7.79 -7.17 -2.17
CA SER A 92 -9.12 -7.05 -1.55
C SER A 92 -9.64 -5.62 -1.52
N ARG A 93 -8.73 -4.63 -1.62
CA ARG A 93 -9.04 -3.19 -1.51
C ARG A 93 -9.57 -2.58 -2.81
N VAL A 94 -9.13 -3.08 -3.94
CA VAL A 94 -9.49 -2.54 -5.24
C VAL A 94 -10.93 -2.87 -5.65
N VAL A 95 -11.51 -1.98 -6.44
CA VAL A 95 -12.81 -2.18 -7.09
C VAL A 95 -12.57 -2.43 -8.59
N LYS A 96 -13.17 -3.48 -9.13
CA LYS A 96 -13.10 -3.78 -10.57
C LYS A 96 -14.07 -2.89 -11.35
N ASN A 97 -13.55 -2.18 -12.35
CA ASN A 97 -14.31 -1.34 -13.26
C ASN A 97 -14.99 -2.17 -14.38
N THR A 98 -15.95 -1.57 -15.06
CA THR A 98 -16.68 -2.22 -16.17
C THR A 98 -15.78 -2.52 -17.37
N ASP A 99 -14.68 -1.77 -17.55
CA ASP A 99 -13.68 -1.98 -18.62
C ASP A 99 -12.61 -3.03 -18.24
N GLY A 100 -12.73 -3.61 -17.05
CA GLY A 100 -11.81 -4.63 -16.54
C GLY A 100 -10.56 -4.07 -15.85
N SER A 101 -10.38 -2.75 -15.78
CA SER A 101 -9.37 -2.10 -14.94
C SER A 101 -9.76 -2.13 -13.46
N PHE A 102 -8.87 -1.65 -12.58
CA PHE A 102 -9.13 -1.55 -11.15
C PHE A 102 -8.94 -0.11 -10.66
N SER A 103 -9.74 0.28 -9.66
CA SER A 103 -9.68 1.57 -8.97
C SER A 103 -9.52 1.38 -7.47
N ILE A 104 -8.87 2.35 -6.80
CA ILE A 104 -8.94 2.53 -5.36
C ILE A 104 -9.77 3.77 -5.10
N LEU A 105 -10.96 3.57 -4.53
CA LEU A 105 -11.92 4.64 -4.30
C LEU A 105 -11.84 5.14 -2.86
N ASN A 106 -12.16 6.43 -2.68
CA ASN A 106 -12.38 7.03 -1.37
C ASN A 106 -11.18 6.88 -0.43
N VAL A 107 -10.09 7.54 -0.76
CA VAL A 107 -8.86 7.59 0.06
C VAL A 107 -8.49 9.02 0.42
N VAL A 108 -7.56 9.14 1.36
CA VAL A 108 -6.72 10.32 1.54
C VAL A 108 -5.41 10.03 0.81
N GLY A 109 -4.92 10.98 0.02
CA GLY A 109 -3.63 10.88 -0.65
C GLY A 109 -2.48 11.23 0.28
N ALA A 110 -1.23 11.12 -0.20
CA ALA A 110 -0.06 11.63 0.51
C ALA A 110 -0.15 13.15 0.76
N ASP A 111 -0.82 13.89 -0.13
CA ASP A 111 -1.34 15.22 0.19
C ASP A 111 -2.64 15.08 1.00
N GLU A 112 -2.57 15.34 2.30
CA GLU A 112 -3.70 15.19 3.23
C GLU A 112 -4.86 16.19 2.96
N TYR A 113 -4.70 17.17 2.05
CA TYR A 113 -5.83 17.97 1.55
C TYR A 113 -6.66 17.21 0.52
N ALA A 114 -6.12 16.15 -0.08
CA ALA A 114 -6.80 15.28 -1.03
C ALA A 114 -7.63 14.21 -0.29
N ILE A 115 -8.70 14.65 0.39
CA ILE A 115 -9.60 13.77 1.15
C ILE A 115 -10.77 13.31 0.29
N HIS A 116 -11.24 12.05 0.51
CA HIS A 116 -12.35 11.44 -0.24
C HIS A 116 -12.13 11.42 -1.75
N VAL A 117 -10.88 11.21 -2.18
CA VAL A 117 -10.54 11.15 -3.61
C VAL A 117 -10.48 9.72 -4.12
N ASP A 118 -10.73 9.58 -5.42
CA ASP A 118 -10.62 8.31 -6.13
C ASP A 118 -9.33 8.28 -6.94
N ASP A 119 -8.72 7.10 -7.02
CA ASP A 119 -7.53 6.84 -7.85
C ASP A 119 -6.41 7.87 -7.60
N ASN A 120 -6.10 8.12 -6.32
CA ASN A 120 -4.93 8.92 -5.98
C ASN A 120 -3.67 8.27 -6.57
N ALA A 121 -2.90 9.03 -7.34
CA ALA A 121 -1.79 8.50 -8.12
C ALA A 121 -0.68 7.91 -7.23
N PHE A 122 -0.34 8.56 -6.12
CA PHE A 122 0.67 8.06 -5.19
C PHE A 122 0.22 6.75 -4.54
N THR A 123 -1.03 6.70 -4.03
CA THR A 123 -1.61 5.49 -3.44
C THR A 123 -1.62 4.33 -4.44
N ASN A 124 -2.06 4.57 -5.68
CA ASN A 124 -2.15 3.54 -6.70
C ASN A 124 -0.76 3.08 -7.17
N ALA A 125 0.20 3.99 -7.35
CA ALA A 125 1.57 3.65 -7.73
C ALA A 125 2.28 2.85 -6.62
N SER A 126 2.13 3.25 -5.36
CA SER A 126 2.67 2.53 -4.22
C SER A 126 2.07 1.12 -4.08
N ALA A 127 0.75 0.99 -4.29
CA ALA A 127 0.07 -0.32 -4.31
C ALA A 127 0.59 -1.22 -5.45
N ILE A 128 0.77 -0.68 -6.65
CA ILE A 128 1.38 -1.40 -7.79
C ILE A 128 2.78 -1.89 -7.44
N GLU A 129 3.62 -1.04 -6.85
CA GLU A 129 4.99 -1.41 -6.48
C GLU A 129 5.00 -2.47 -5.37
N ALA A 130 4.14 -2.36 -4.35
CA ALA A 130 4.01 -3.36 -3.29
C ALA A 130 3.62 -4.73 -3.85
N LEU A 131 2.64 -4.79 -4.77
CA LEU A 131 2.22 -6.02 -5.45
C LEU A 131 3.37 -6.63 -6.27
N LYS A 132 4.08 -5.82 -7.05
CA LYS A 132 5.25 -6.28 -7.83
C LYS A 132 6.36 -6.80 -6.92
N ASN A 133 6.60 -6.17 -5.79
CA ASN A 133 7.62 -6.59 -4.83
C ASN A 133 7.24 -7.91 -4.14
N ALA A 134 5.96 -8.14 -3.83
CA ALA A 134 5.48 -9.43 -3.35
C ALA A 134 5.69 -10.55 -4.39
N ILE A 135 5.43 -10.28 -5.67
CA ILE A 135 5.68 -11.22 -6.77
C ILE A 135 7.19 -11.54 -6.89
N LYS A 136 8.05 -10.51 -6.86
CA LYS A 136 9.51 -10.70 -6.91
C LYS A 136 10.01 -11.53 -5.71
N ALA A 137 9.50 -11.26 -4.52
CA ALA A 137 9.86 -12.00 -3.31
C ALA A 137 9.42 -13.47 -3.39
N ALA A 138 8.17 -13.73 -3.79
CA ALA A 138 7.66 -15.08 -4.00
C ALA A 138 8.50 -15.84 -5.03
N THR A 139 8.83 -15.20 -6.16
CA THR A 139 9.71 -15.78 -7.19
C THR A 139 11.09 -16.12 -6.63
N THR A 140 11.70 -15.22 -5.86
CA THR A 140 13.02 -15.41 -5.25
C THR A 140 13.05 -16.59 -4.27
N LEU A 141 11.94 -16.82 -3.58
CA LEU A 141 11.77 -17.87 -2.57
C LEU A 141 11.19 -19.17 -3.13
N ASN A 142 10.77 -19.21 -4.39
CA ASN A 142 9.98 -20.28 -4.99
C ASN A 142 8.64 -20.55 -4.24
N GLU A 143 8.03 -19.47 -3.74
CA GLU A 143 6.71 -19.51 -3.10
C GLU A 143 5.59 -19.34 -4.13
N PRO A 144 4.37 -19.84 -3.85
CA PRO A 144 3.21 -19.64 -4.72
C PRO A 144 2.87 -18.15 -4.89
N ILE A 145 2.48 -17.77 -6.11
CA ILE A 145 2.06 -16.42 -6.48
C ILE A 145 0.56 -16.43 -6.76
N ASP A 146 -0.21 -15.61 -6.04
CA ASP A 146 -1.61 -15.40 -6.41
C ASP A 146 -1.65 -14.61 -7.75
N PRO A 147 -2.30 -15.16 -8.80
CA PRO A 147 -2.38 -14.50 -10.10
C PRO A 147 -3.08 -13.12 -10.04
N LYS A 148 -3.88 -12.87 -9.01
CA LYS A 148 -4.52 -11.57 -8.79
C LYS A 148 -3.53 -10.47 -8.45
N TRP A 149 -2.40 -10.77 -7.82
CA TRP A 149 -1.36 -9.77 -7.56
C TRP A 149 -0.87 -9.17 -8.87
N LYS A 150 -0.62 -10.03 -9.87
CA LYS A 150 -0.21 -9.58 -11.20
C LYS A 150 -1.34 -8.82 -11.90
N GLU A 151 -2.55 -9.41 -11.94
CA GLU A 151 -3.71 -8.79 -12.59
C GLU A 151 -3.98 -7.38 -12.07
N VAL A 152 -3.99 -7.19 -10.74
CA VAL A 152 -4.23 -5.87 -10.13
C VAL A 152 -3.09 -4.92 -10.43
N SER A 153 -1.83 -5.35 -10.27
CA SER A 153 -0.66 -4.48 -10.52
C SER A 153 -0.54 -3.99 -11.96
N GLU A 154 -1.07 -4.73 -12.93
CA GLU A 154 -1.04 -4.37 -14.35
C GLU A 154 -2.23 -3.50 -14.78
N LYS A 155 -3.34 -3.54 -14.03
CA LYS A 155 -4.60 -2.89 -14.43
C LYS A 155 -5.10 -1.81 -13.46
N LEU A 156 -4.38 -1.54 -12.38
CA LEU A 156 -4.73 -0.45 -11.47
C LEU A 156 -4.52 0.90 -12.16
N VAL A 157 -5.54 1.75 -12.13
CA VAL A 157 -5.58 2.99 -12.90
C VAL A 157 -4.66 4.05 -12.31
N ILE A 158 -3.91 4.74 -13.16
CA ILE A 158 -3.25 6.02 -12.87
C ILE A 158 -3.69 7.00 -13.95
N HIS A 159 -4.42 8.03 -13.55
CA HIS A 159 -4.94 9.02 -14.49
C HIS A 159 -3.86 9.94 -15.03
N ARG A 160 -3.92 10.19 -16.34
CA ARG A 160 -3.02 11.13 -17.04
C ARG A 160 -3.83 12.04 -17.94
N GLU A 161 -3.45 13.29 -17.98
CA GLU A 161 -4.00 14.29 -18.91
C GLU A 161 -2.83 14.95 -19.65
N ASN A 162 -2.85 14.91 -20.98
CA ASN A 162 -1.77 15.43 -21.84
C ASN A 162 -0.38 14.86 -21.48
N GLY A 163 -0.30 13.59 -21.08
CA GLY A 163 0.93 12.94 -20.66
C GLY A 163 1.38 13.22 -19.22
N ILE A 164 0.68 14.09 -18.49
CA ILE A 164 0.99 14.48 -17.10
C ILE A 164 0.13 13.64 -16.16
N THR A 165 0.78 12.98 -15.20
CA THR A 165 0.08 12.24 -14.14
C THR A 165 -0.73 13.20 -13.28
N GLN A 166 -2.03 12.89 -13.12
CA GLN A 166 -2.93 13.66 -12.27
C GLN A 166 -2.83 13.19 -10.82
N ASN A 167 -2.97 14.10 -9.86
CA ASN A 167 -2.91 13.78 -8.44
C ASN A 167 -3.96 12.71 -8.04
N TYR A 168 -5.17 12.86 -8.59
CA TYR A 168 -6.26 11.91 -8.44
C TYR A 168 -7.28 12.11 -9.57
N LYS A 169 -8.26 11.24 -9.67
CA LYS A 169 -9.33 11.33 -10.65
C LYS A 169 -10.08 12.66 -10.54
N GLY A 170 -10.05 13.46 -11.61
CA GLY A 170 -10.75 14.77 -11.65
C GLY A 170 -10.00 15.92 -10.97
N TYR A 171 -8.71 15.78 -10.71
CA TYR A 171 -7.86 16.88 -10.22
C TYR A 171 -7.90 18.08 -11.17
N LYS A 172 -8.06 19.29 -10.64
CA LYS A 172 -8.17 20.55 -11.40
C LYS A 172 -7.21 21.64 -10.90
N GLY A 173 -6.13 21.25 -10.23
CA GLY A 173 -5.18 22.21 -9.66
C GLY A 173 -5.61 22.77 -8.30
N GLN A 174 -6.30 21.98 -7.51
CA GLN A 174 -6.64 22.34 -6.13
C GLN A 174 -5.37 22.60 -5.31
N THR A 175 -5.51 23.43 -4.27
CA THR A 175 -4.41 23.70 -3.34
C THR A 175 -3.95 22.41 -2.68
N ILE A 176 -2.65 22.19 -2.70
CA ILE A 176 -1.99 21.06 -2.03
C ILE A 176 -1.39 21.50 -0.70
N LYS A 177 -1.37 20.61 0.28
CA LYS A 177 -0.69 20.79 1.57
C LYS A 177 0.77 20.36 1.49
N GLN A 178 1.01 19.26 0.83
CA GLN A 178 2.33 18.60 0.77
C GLN A 178 2.52 17.83 -0.54
N ALA A 179 3.73 17.34 -0.76
CA ALA A 179 4.06 16.54 -1.93
C ALA A 179 3.21 15.26 -2.02
N ASP A 180 2.84 14.91 -3.24
CA ASP A 180 2.06 13.70 -3.56
C ASP A 180 2.54 13.14 -4.91
N VAL A 181 1.82 13.37 -6.00
CA VAL A 181 2.15 12.83 -7.34
C VAL A 181 3.57 13.15 -7.81
N ASN A 182 4.14 14.25 -7.38
CA ASN A 182 5.52 14.63 -7.70
C ASN A 182 6.60 13.83 -6.93
N LEU A 183 6.19 12.88 -6.10
CA LEU A 183 7.08 11.87 -5.50
C LEU A 183 7.21 10.60 -6.35
N LEU A 184 6.51 10.50 -7.46
CA LEU A 184 6.48 9.35 -8.37
C LEU A 184 7.59 9.40 -9.41
#